data_9cabaa7eec2fcaab830902de5c19b8f6
#
_entry.id   9cabaa7eec2fcaab830902de5c19b8f6
#
_cell.length_a   1.000
_cell.length_b   1.000
_cell.length_c   1.000
_cell.angle_alpha   90.00
_cell.angle_beta   90.00
_cell.angle_gamma   90.00
#
_symmetry.space_group_name_H-M   'P 1'
#
loop_
_entity.id
_entity.type
_entity.pdbx_description
1 polymer ?
#
loop_
_entity_poly.entity_id
_entity_poly.type
_entity_poly.pdbx_seq_one_letter_code
_entity_poly.pdbx_strand_id
1 'polypeptide(L)'
;MDNNDLIKDEFFKQAVEDVKSGKKSIALSWDETEYAGYYLVYRKADSEKEYTQVAKTTKILWTDSKAVPGTQYSYKVVAVRSLSGKKYQGAESDVVTTKIGTPQIGDTYSVGDLNYKLTGTKEVTVTGLAKVTDTLVIPSSVTISGKVYKVTAIQDKAFYRNEDIVNVTIGNNVVNVGKYAFYQ
;
A
#
# COMPACT_ATOMS: atom_id res chain seq x y z
N MET A 1 36.90 13.18 23.08
CA MET A 1 36.18 12.91 21.84
C MET A 1 34.73 12.84 22.20
N ASP A 2 33.97 13.81 21.74
CA ASP A 2 32.55 13.91 22.04
C ASP A 2 31.83 12.79 21.24
N ASN A 3 31.14 11.89 21.94
CA ASN A 3 30.45 10.73 21.31
C ASN A 3 29.33 11.14 20.34
N ASN A 4 29.05 12.44 20.23
CA ASN A 4 28.11 12.99 19.25
C ASN A 4 28.69 13.05 17.82
N ASP A 5 30.02 12.99 17.67
CA ASP A 5 30.70 13.03 16.38
C ASP A 5 30.66 11.67 15.63
N LEU A 6 30.22 10.59 16.29
CA LEU A 6 30.20 9.26 15.73
C LEU A 6 28.88 8.90 15.02
N ILE A 7 27.91 9.80 14.99
CA ILE A 7 26.67 9.68 14.23
C ILE A 7 26.55 10.93 13.35
N LYS A 8 27.65 11.32 12.70
CA LYS A 8 27.58 12.35 11.67
C LYS A 8 27.10 11.72 10.40
N ASP A 9 25.91 12.08 10.09
CA ASP A 9 25.46 12.67 8.85
C ASP A 9 26.22 12.31 7.60
N GLU A 10 26.14 11.11 7.13
CA GLU A 10 26.33 10.96 5.72
C GLU A 10 25.28 9.99 5.19
N PHE A 11 24.33 10.59 4.50
CA PHE A 11 23.60 10.04 3.37
C PHE A 11 22.45 9.08 3.64
N PHE A 12 21.33 9.64 4.02
CA PHE A 12 20.06 9.02 3.61
C PHE A 12 19.84 9.30 2.13
N LYS A 13 20.37 8.46 1.26
CA LYS A 13 19.88 8.39 -0.11
C LYS A 13 18.57 7.65 -0.09
N GLN A 14 17.53 8.37 -0.40
CA GLN A 14 16.21 7.86 -0.40
C GLN A 14 15.79 7.53 -1.83
N ALA A 15 15.48 6.28 -2.07
CA ALA A 15 14.65 5.89 -3.19
C ALA A 15 13.22 5.73 -2.67
N VAL A 16 12.35 6.67 -3.00
CA VAL A 16 10.92 6.36 -3.04
C VAL A 16 10.73 5.58 -4.31
N GLU A 17 10.82 4.26 -4.21
CA GLU A 17 10.56 3.43 -5.36
C GLU A 17 9.09 3.52 -5.75
N ASP A 18 8.89 3.97 -6.98
CA ASP A 18 7.75 3.78 -7.85
C ASP A 18 6.39 3.70 -7.15
N VAL A 19 5.80 4.85 -6.92
CA VAL A 19 4.37 4.96 -6.67
C VAL A 19 3.66 4.74 -8.01
N LYS A 20 3.53 3.49 -8.44
CA LYS A 20 2.67 3.13 -9.56
C LYS A 20 1.22 3.17 -9.12
N SER A 21 0.36 3.67 -10.00
CA SER A 21 -1.09 3.53 -9.90
C SER A 21 -1.46 2.12 -9.44
N GLY A 22 -2.28 1.99 -8.41
CA GLY A 22 -2.65 0.70 -7.84
C GLY A 22 -1.86 0.24 -6.61
N LYS A 23 -0.72 0.80 -6.27
CA LYS A 23 -0.01 0.50 -5.03
C LYS A 23 -0.74 1.13 -3.83
N LYS A 24 -0.90 0.33 -2.77
CA LYS A 24 -1.59 0.72 -1.52
C LYS A 24 -0.63 1.18 -0.44
N SER A 25 0.63 1.42 -0.75
CA SER A 25 1.67 1.70 0.23
C SER A 25 2.77 2.57 -0.36
N ILE A 26 3.52 3.21 0.52
CA ILE A 26 4.74 3.95 0.19
C ILE A 26 5.90 3.15 0.76
N ALA A 27 6.82 2.71 -0.09
CA ALA A 27 8.06 2.08 0.32
C ALA A 27 9.15 3.14 0.43
N LEU A 28 9.90 3.09 1.52
CA LEU A 28 11.06 3.92 1.80
C LEU A 28 12.28 3.03 1.94
N SER A 29 13.40 3.46 1.41
CA SER A 29 14.71 2.86 1.66
C SER A 29 15.73 3.97 1.91
N TRP A 30 16.78 3.65 2.64
CA TRP A 30 17.88 4.56 2.99
C TRP A 30 19.19 3.79 3.11
N ASP A 31 20.28 4.51 3.06
CA ASP A 31 21.60 3.92 3.25
C ASP A 31 21.86 3.55 4.72
N GLU A 32 22.65 2.53 4.95
CA GLU A 32 23.04 2.13 6.29
C GLU A 32 23.93 3.20 6.92
N THR A 33 23.59 3.58 8.16
CA THR A 33 24.41 4.51 8.95
C THR A 33 25.33 3.72 9.88
N GLU A 34 26.60 4.01 9.84
CA GLU A 34 27.59 3.33 10.65
C GLU A 34 27.23 3.41 12.16
N TYR A 35 27.34 2.28 12.85
CA TYR A 35 26.96 2.12 14.26
C TYR A 35 25.49 2.37 14.62
N ALA A 36 24.58 2.53 13.67
CA ALA A 36 23.17 2.61 13.97
C ALA A 36 22.67 1.26 14.50
N GLY A 37 22.00 1.28 15.63
CA GLY A 37 21.33 0.11 16.20
C GLY A 37 19.90 -0.05 15.64
N TYR A 38 19.27 1.05 15.29
CA TYR A 38 17.95 1.09 14.68
C TYR A 38 17.65 2.47 14.10
N TYR A 39 16.54 2.54 13.34
CA TYR A 39 16.05 3.77 12.71
C TYR A 39 14.65 4.10 13.22
N LEU A 40 14.37 5.38 13.39
CA LEU A 40 13.05 5.93 13.65
C LEU A 40 12.55 6.59 12.36
N VAL A 41 11.37 6.18 11.91
CA VAL A 41 10.72 6.76 10.73
C VAL A 41 9.63 7.71 11.19
N TYR A 42 9.67 8.93 10.68
CA TYR A 42 8.69 9.97 10.95
C TYR A 42 7.92 10.31 9.69
N ARG A 43 6.65 10.58 9.85
CA ARG A 43 5.73 10.95 8.76
C ARG A 43 4.92 12.18 9.16
N LYS A 44 4.61 13.01 8.16
CA LYS A 44 3.67 14.11 8.25
C LYS A 44 2.82 14.15 6.98
N ALA A 45 1.48 14.21 7.11
CA ALA A 45 0.59 14.54 6.00
C ALA A 45 0.59 16.05 5.74
N ASP A 46 0.22 16.49 4.54
CA ASP A 46 0.14 17.92 4.21
C ASP A 46 -0.77 18.73 5.16
N SER A 47 -1.82 18.09 5.68
CA SER A 47 -2.74 18.69 6.62
C SER A 47 -2.22 18.76 8.07
N GLU A 48 -1.12 18.10 8.36
CA GLU A 48 -0.51 18.02 9.69
C GLU A 48 0.61 19.06 9.84
N LYS A 49 0.77 19.63 11.05
CA LYS A 49 1.84 20.60 11.33
C LYS A 49 3.13 19.90 11.75
N GLU A 50 3.01 18.80 12.50
CA GLU A 50 4.12 18.11 13.13
C GLU A 50 4.34 16.72 12.59
N TYR A 51 5.60 16.25 12.64
CA TYR A 51 5.95 14.89 12.30
C TYR A 51 5.60 13.93 13.43
N THR A 52 5.00 12.81 13.08
CA THR A 52 4.69 11.71 14.00
C THR A 52 5.60 10.53 13.71
N GLN A 53 6.18 9.92 14.75
CA GLN A 53 6.91 8.67 14.61
C GLN A 53 5.96 7.55 14.22
N VAL A 54 6.18 6.95 13.05
CA VAL A 54 5.32 5.88 12.49
C VAL A 54 5.97 4.50 12.51
N ALA A 55 7.29 4.44 12.66
CA ALA A 55 8.01 3.18 12.79
C ALA A 55 9.30 3.28 13.60
N LYS A 56 9.73 2.12 14.09
CA LYS A 56 11.06 1.80 14.58
C LYS A 56 11.50 0.51 13.89
N THR A 57 12.65 0.51 13.22
CA THR A 57 13.13 -0.65 12.46
C THR A 57 14.66 -0.76 12.54
N THR A 58 15.18 -1.97 12.45
CA THR A 58 16.61 -2.26 12.28
C THR A 58 17.00 -2.42 10.81
N LYS A 59 16.01 -2.41 9.91
CA LYS A 59 16.21 -2.54 8.46
C LYS A 59 16.39 -1.18 7.83
N ILE A 60 17.08 -1.11 6.72
CA ILE A 60 17.27 0.08 5.88
C ILE A 60 16.11 0.32 4.90
N LEU A 61 15.00 -0.35 5.13
CA LEU A 61 13.77 -0.22 4.35
C LEU A 61 12.54 -0.32 5.26
N TRP A 62 11.48 0.38 4.89
CA TRP A 62 10.20 0.31 5.56
C TRP A 62 9.06 0.66 4.61
N THR A 63 7.88 0.10 4.84
CA THR A 63 6.71 0.33 4.00
C THR A 63 5.56 0.90 4.81
N ASP A 64 5.07 2.07 4.41
CA ASP A 64 3.86 2.66 4.95
C ASP A 64 2.62 2.07 4.27
N SER A 65 2.07 1.04 4.88
CA SER A 65 0.81 0.43 4.46
C SER A 65 -0.44 1.19 4.91
N LYS A 66 -0.26 2.23 5.74
CA LYS A 66 -1.35 3.08 6.25
C LYS A 66 -1.48 4.40 5.50
N ALA A 67 -0.60 4.66 4.54
CA ALA A 67 -0.71 5.84 3.71
C ALA A 67 -2.01 5.82 2.89
N VAL A 68 -2.73 6.95 2.87
CA VAL A 68 -4.01 7.09 2.18
C VAL A 68 -3.77 7.62 0.77
N PRO A 69 -4.31 6.96 -0.27
CA PRO A 69 -4.20 7.44 -1.64
C PRO A 69 -4.71 8.87 -1.83
N GLY A 70 -3.97 9.66 -2.58
CA GLY A 70 -4.27 11.07 -2.83
C GLY A 70 -3.77 12.03 -1.75
N THR A 71 -3.40 11.53 -0.57
CA THR A 71 -2.76 12.35 0.47
C THR A 71 -1.26 12.42 0.21
N GLN A 72 -0.71 13.62 0.25
CA GLN A 72 0.73 13.84 0.19
C GLN A 72 1.32 13.69 1.59
N TYR A 73 2.41 12.96 1.68
CA TYR A 73 3.15 12.72 2.92
C TYR A 73 4.60 13.12 2.76
N SER A 74 5.14 13.70 3.82
CA SER A 74 6.57 13.94 3.97
C SER A 74 7.14 12.97 4.99
N TYR A 75 8.30 12.39 4.70
CA TYR A 75 9.00 11.43 5.55
C TYR A 75 10.40 11.90 5.85
N LYS A 76 10.88 11.56 7.05
CA LYS A 76 12.28 11.66 7.46
C LYS A 76 12.63 10.49 8.35
N VAL A 77 13.92 10.17 8.43
CA VAL A 77 14.44 9.06 9.19
C VAL A 77 15.54 9.56 10.12
N VAL A 78 15.65 8.95 11.30
CA VAL A 78 16.71 9.27 12.29
C VAL A 78 17.38 7.96 12.67
N ALA A 79 18.70 7.87 12.51
CA ALA A 79 19.49 6.76 13.02
C ALA A 79 19.68 6.89 14.53
N VAL A 80 19.61 5.78 15.25
CA VAL A 80 19.79 5.75 16.71
C VAL A 80 20.78 4.68 17.11
N ARG A 81 21.77 5.08 17.88
CA ARG A 81 22.73 4.18 18.53
C ARG A 81 22.39 4.03 20.01
N SER A 82 22.52 2.82 20.54
CA SER A 82 22.48 2.58 21.98
C SER A 82 23.86 2.19 22.47
N LEU A 83 24.37 2.92 23.44
CA LEU A 83 25.67 2.65 24.06
C LEU A 83 25.54 2.73 25.58
N SER A 84 25.90 1.66 26.28
CA SER A 84 25.82 1.58 27.75
C SER A 84 24.46 2.03 28.31
N GLY A 85 23.36 1.64 27.69
CA GLY A 85 22.00 1.97 28.11
C GLY A 85 21.53 3.40 27.73
N LYS A 86 22.41 4.24 27.19
CA LYS A 86 22.07 5.58 26.69
C LYS A 86 21.75 5.52 25.19
N LYS A 87 20.80 6.34 24.76
CA LYS A 87 20.39 6.48 23.36
C LYS A 87 20.95 7.77 22.80
N TYR A 88 21.57 7.67 21.64
CA TYR A 88 22.11 8.80 20.89
C TYR A 88 21.40 8.82 19.53
N GLN A 89 20.80 9.96 19.19
CA GLN A 89 20.14 10.16 17.90
C GLN A 89 21.10 10.92 16.99
N GLY A 90 21.22 10.48 15.75
CA GLY A 90 21.88 11.22 14.68
C GLY A 90 21.03 12.39 14.20
N ALA A 91 21.54 13.10 13.20
CA ALA A 91 20.73 14.10 12.52
C ALA A 91 19.57 13.48 11.78
N GLU A 92 18.59 14.30 11.44
CA GLU A 92 17.47 13.90 10.61
C GLU A 92 17.93 13.77 9.15
N SER A 93 17.42 12.80 8.43
CA SER A 93 17.62 12.72 6.97
C SER A 93 17.01 13.92 6.25
N ASP A 94 17.34 14.09 4.99
CA ASP A 94 16.57 14.93 4.09
C ASP A 94 15.09 14.49 4.09
N VAL A 95 14.22 15.47 3.89
CA VAL A 95 12.80 15.22 3.82
C VAL A 95 12.43 14.79 2.41
N VAL A 96 11.76 13.64 2.30
CA VAL A 96 11.17 13.20 1.05
C VAL A 96 9.67 13.33 1.09
N THR A 97 9.11 13.87 0.02
CA THR A 97 7.69 14.09 -0.13
C THR A 97 7.14 13.28 -1.29
N THR A 98 6.08 12.52 -1.03
CA THR A 98 5.44 11.65 -2.02
C THR A 98 3.98 11.39 -1.69
N LYS A 99 3.24 10.83 -2.63
CA LYS A 99 1.85 10.38 -2.43
C LYS A 99 1.55 9.12 -3.22
N ILE A 100 0.65 8.30 -2.70
CA ILE A 100 0.03 7.24 -3.50
C ILE A 100 -0.96 7.90 -4.47
N GLY A 101 -0.90 7.51 -5.73
CA GLY A 101 -1.88 7.96 -6.72
C GLY A 101 -3.31 7.61 -6.30
N THR A 102 -4.26 8.46 -6.67
CA THR A 102 -5.68 8.11 -6.52
C THR A 102 -6.04 7.03 -7.53
N PRO A 103 -6.91 6.06 -7.16
CA PRO A 103 -7.42 5.08 -8.10
C PRO A 103 -8.03 5.72 -9.35
N GLN A 104 -7.63 5.24 -10.52
CA GLN A 104 -8.10 5.72 -11.83
C GLN A 104 -8.95 4.66 -12.53
N ILE A 105 -9.85 5.10 -13.42
CA ILE A 105 -10.59 4.17 -14.28
C ILE A 105 -9.60 3.39 -15.13
N GLY A 106 -9.77 2.06 -15.14
CA GLY A 106 -8.85 1.13 -15.81
C GLY A 106 -7.90 0.41 -14.88
N ASP A 107 -7.63 0.95 -13.68
CA ASP A 107 -6.78 0.30 -12.67
C ASP A 107 -7.38 -1.03 -12.19
N THR A 108 -6.50 -1.96 -11.84
CA THR A 108 -6.88 -3.28 -11.33
C THR A 108 -6.44 -3.46 -9.88
N TYR A 109 -7.25 -4.19 -9.11
CA TYR A 109 -7.02 -4.44 -7.69
C TYR A 109 -7.40 -5.86 -7.31
N SER A 110 -6.64 -6.48 -6.41
CA SER A 110 -7.04 -7.73 -5.76
C SER A 110 -7.52 -7.41 -4.35
N VAL A 111 -8.75 -7.78 -4.02
CA VAL A 111 -9.34 -7.61 -2.69
C VAL A 111 -10.05 -8.89 -2.28
N GLY A 112 -9.63 -9.49 -1.17
CA GLY A 112 -10.09 -10.83 -0.78
C GLY A 112 -9.70 -11.87 -1.83
N ASP A 113 -10.66 -12.62 -2.30
CA ASP A 113 -10.47 -13.71 -3.26
C ASP A 113 -10.71 -13.29 -4.71
N LEU A 114 -10.99 -12.02 -4.96
CA LEU A 114 -11.38 -11.49 -6.27
C LEU A 114 -10.46 -10.40 -6.80
N ASN A 115 -10.35 -10.38 -8.13
CA ASN A 115 -9.73 -9.29 -8.88
C ASN A 115 -10.83 -8.36 -9.42
N TYR A 116 -10.56 -7.06 -9.34
CA TYR A 116 -11.45 -6.00 -9.77
C TYR A 116 -10.76 -5.04 -10.72
N LYS A 117 -11.52 -4.48 -11.65
CA LYS A 117 -11.10 -3.35 -12.49
C LYS A 117 -12.02 -2.17 -12.23
N LEU A 118 -11.46 -0.97 -12.02
CA LEU A 118 -12.24 0.25 -11.95
C LEU A 118 -12.84 0.56 -13.33
N THR A 119 -14.15 0.63 -13.41
CA THR A 119 -14.91 0.92 -14.65
C THR A 119 -15.65 2.24 -14.58
N GLY A 120 -15.73 2.84 -13.39
CA GLY A 120 -16.32 4.14 -13.16
C GLY A 120 -15.78 4.81 -11.88
N THR A 121 -16.20 6.04 -11.62
CA THR A 121 -15.75 6.81 -10.43
C THR A 121 -16.21 6.19 -9.11
N LYS A 122 -17.22 5.32 -9.14
CA LYS A 122 -17.81 4.60 -7.99
C LYS A 122 -18.14 3.14 -8.32
N GLU A 123 -17.63 2.60 -9.41
CA GLU A 123 -17.99 1.29 -9.93
C GLU A 123 -16.77 0.46 -10.29
N VAL A 124 -16.92 -0.86 -10.08
CA VAL A 124 -15.92 -1.85 -10.47
C VAL A 124 -16.59 -3.04 -11.16
N THR A 125 -15.80 -3.70 -11.99
CA THR A 125 -16.11 -4.98 -12.60
C THR A 125 -15.22 -6.06 -12.00
N VAL A 126 -15.80 -7.23 -11.66
CA VAL A 126 -15.02 -8.41 -11.28
C VAL A 126 -14.38 -9.00 -12.52
N THR A 127 -13.08 -9.26 -12.47
CA THR A 127 -12.29 -9.75 -13.62
C THR A 127 -11.81 -11.18 -13.48
N GLY A 128 -11.94 -11.78 -12.28
CA GLY A 128 -11.55 -13.16 -12.01
C GLY A 128 -11.20 -13.41 -10.56
N LEU A 129 -10.64 -14.59 -10.28
CA LEU A 129 -10.13 -14.96 -8.96
C LEU A 129 -8.74 -14.38 -8.71
N ALA A 130 -8.54 -13.93 -7.48
CA ALA A 130 -7.22 -13.65 -6.92
C ALA A 130 -6.68 -14.85 -6.13
N LYS A 131 -7.59 -15.72 -5.64
CA LYS A 131 -7.29 -16.96 -4.93
C LYS A 131 -8.30 -18.04 -5.32
N VAL A 132 -7.85 -19.29 -5.32
CA VAL A 132 -8.73 -20.45 -5.55
C VAL A 132 -9.71 -20.57 -4.39
N THR A 133 -10.99 -20.84 -4.72
CA THR A 133 -12.07 -21.07 -3.77
C THR A 133 -13.13 -21.96 -4.39
N ASP A 134 -13.77 -22.80 -3.59
CA ASP A 134 -14.94 -23.60 -3.95
C ASP A 134 -16.27 -22.84 -3.77
N THR A 135 -16.23 -21.82 -2.91
CA THR A 135 -17.37 -20.95 -2.62
C THR A 135 -17.04 -19.53 -2.99
N LEU A 136 -17.57 -19.08 -4.11
CA LEU A 136 -17.36 -17.74 -4.64
C LEU A 136 -18.43 -16.78 -4.15
N VAL A 137 -18.03 -15.73 -3.42
CA VAL A 137 -18.92 -14.64 -3.02
C VAL A 137 -18.49 -13.36 -3.76
N ILE A 138 -19.36 -12.90 -4.67
CA ILE A 138 -19.22 -11.60 -5.34
C ILE A 138 -20.02 -10.59 -4.52
N PRO A 139 -19.37 -9.67 -3.79
CA PRO A 139 -20.07 -8.74 -2.92
C PRO A 139 -20.80 -7.66 -3.73
N SER A 140 -21.79 -7.00 -3.14
CA SER A 140 -22.45 -5.84 -3.77
C SER A 140 -21.55 -4.61 -3.84
N SER A 141 -20.55 -4.52 -2.97
CA SER A 141 -19.56 -3.43 -2.96
C SER A 141 -18.21 -3.91 -2.43
N VAL A 142 -17.15 -3.18 -2.77
CA VAL A 142 -15.80 -3.44 -2.33
C VAL A 142 -15.11 -2.13 -1.93
N THR A 143 -14.27 -2.18 -0.89
CA THR A 143 -13.46 -1.03 -0.48
C THR A 143 -12.07 -1.14 -1.10
N ILE A 144 -11.71 -0.16 -1.91
CA ILE A 144 -10.40 -0.04 -2.56
C ILE A 144 -9.78 1.29 -2.13
N SER A 145 -8.61 1.22 -1.52
CA SER A 145 -7.88 2.42 -1.08
C SER A 145 -8.73 3.37 -0.22
N GLY A 146 -9.51 2.80 0.71
CA GLY A 146 -10.37 3.56 1.63
C GLY A 146 -11.69 4.08 1.04
N LYS A 147 -11.94 3.87 -0.26
CA LYS A 147 -13.16 4.29 -0.95
C LYS A 147 -14.03 3.08 -1.30
N VAL A 148 -15.34 3.22 -1.11
CA VAL A 148 -16.31 2.17 -1.45
C VAL A 148 -16.73 2.29 -2.91
N TYR A 149 -16.68 1.16 -3.63
CA TYR A 149 -17.12 1.00 -5.02
C TYR A 149 -18.22 -0.03 -5.11
N LYS A 150 -19.25 0.20 -5.93
CA LYS A 150 -20.27 -0.78 -6.27
C LYS A 150 -19.70 -1.80 -7.24
N VAL A 151 -19.97 -3.07 -7.02
CA VAL A 151 -19.66 -4.15 -7.97
C VAL A 151 -20.85 -4.27 -8.91
N THR A 152 -20.73 -3.74 -10.13
CA THR A 152 -21.84 -3.62 -11.08
C THR A 152 -21.79 -4.64 -12.21
N ALA A 153 -20.64 -5.28 -12.42
CA ALA A 153 -20.49 -6.24 -13.51
C ALA A 153 -19.49 -7.36 -13.18
N ILE A 154 -19.63 -8.46 -13.90
CA ILE A 154 -18.66 -9.55 -14.02
C ILE A 154 -18.18 -9.57 -15.46
N GLN A 155 -16.88 -9.58 -15.68
CA GLN A 155 -16.25 -9.53 -16.99
C GLN A 155 -16.52 -10.82 -17.79
N ASP A 156 -16.47 -10.72 -19.12
CA ASP A 156 -16.46 -11.90 -20.01
C ASP A 156 -15.36 -12.87 -19.57
N LYS A 157 -15.74 -14.16 -19.49
CA LYS A 157 -14.83 -15.25 -19.12
C LYS A 157 -14.13 -15.09 -17.76
N ALA A 158 -14.65 -14.28 -16.83
CA ALA A 158 -14.01 -14.02 -15.53
C ALA A 158 -13.68 -15.31 -14.74
N PHE A 159 -14.53 -16.33 -14.86
CA PHE A 159 -14.36 -17.64 -14.20
C PHE A 159 -14.49 -18.79 -15.22
N TYR A 160 -14.13 -18.52 -16.47
CA TYR A 160 -14.21 -19.50 -17.55
C TYR A 160 -13.35 -20.73 -17.28
N ARG A 161 -13.96 -21.93 -17.42
CA ARG A 161 -13.33 -23.24 -17.16
C ARG A 161 -12.74 -23.35 -15.76
N ASN A 162 -13.36 -22.70 -14.78
CA ASN A 162 -12.96 -22.86 -13.39
C ASN A 162 -13.77 -24.00 -12.76
N GLU A 163 -13.12 -25.14 -12.58
CA GLU A 163 -13.72 -26.38 -12.03
C GLU A 163 -13.75 -26.40 -10.50
N ASP A 164 -13.03 -25.48 -9.83
CA ASP A 164 -12.96 -25.44 -8.37
C ASP A 164 -14.22 -24.78 -7.76
N ILE A 165 -14.90 -23.87 -8.50
CA ILE A 165 -16.06 -23.14 -7.99
C ILE A 165 -17.29 -24.04 -8.01
N VAL A 166 -17.80 -24.37 -6.83
CA VAL A 166 -19.03 -25.19 -6.65
C VAL A 166 -20.24 -24.30 -6.33
N ASN A 167 -20.05 -23.27 -5.51
CA ASN A 167 -21.11 -22.38 -5.08
C ASN A 167 -20.81 -20.94 -5.46
N VAL A 168 -21.83 -20.22 -5.94
CA VAL A 168 -21.71 -18.80 -6.31
C VAL A 168 -22.81 -17.98 -5.66
N THR A 169 -22.42 -16.93 -4.95
CA THR A 169 -23.33 -15.90 -4.46
C THR A 169 -23.00 -14.58 -5.13
N ILE A 170 -24.01 -13.91 -5.71
CA ILE A 170 -23.83 -12.65 -6.45
C ILE A 170 -24.56 -11.53 -5.72
N GLY A 171 -23.84 -10.45 -5.42
CA GLY A 171 -24.37 -9.27 -4.74
C GLY A 171 -25.35 -8.48 -5.60
N ASN A 172 -26.28 -7.79 -4.94
CA ASN A 172 -27.44 -7.15 -5.57
C ASN A 172 -27.13 -5.97 -6.51
N ASN A 173 -25.91 -5.44 -6.50
CA ASN A 173 -25.51 -4.34 -7.39
C ASN A 173 -25.01 -4.85 -8.75
N VAL A 174 -24.79 -6.16 -8.91
CA VAL A 174 -24.36 -6.75 -10.17
C VAL A 174 -25.54 -6.78 -11.14
N VAL A 175 -25.46 -5.98 -12.19
CA VAL A 175 -26.50 -5.87 -13.24
C VAL A 175 -26.08 -6.48 -14.56
N ASN A 176 -24.77 -6.73 -14.74
CA ASN A 176 -24.24 -7.32 -15.96
C ASN A 176 -23.34 -8.53 -15.64
N VAL A 177 -23.61 -9.65 -16.32
CA VAL A 177 -22.74 -10.83 -16.32
C VAL A 177 -22.23 -11.06 -17.74
N GLY A 178 -20.91 -11.02 -17.88
CA GLY A 178 -20.25 -11.15 -19.18
C GLY A 178 -20.42 -12.53 -19.82
N LYS A 179 -20.18 -12.60 -21.13
CA LYS A 179 -20.28 -13.85 -21.89
C LYS A 179 -19.31 -14.90 -21.33
N TYR A 180 -19.81 -16.12 -21.14
CA TYR A 180 -19.03 -17.24 -20.66
C TYR A 180 -18.36 -17.01 -19.28
N ALA A 181 -18.88 -16.06 -18.48
CA ALA A 181 -18.29 -15.72 -17.18
C ALA A 181 -18.13 -16.96 -16.26
N PHE A 182 -19.10 -17.88 -16.31
CA PHE A 182 -19.13 -19.13 -15.53
C PHE A 182 -19.22 -20.38 -16.42
N TYR A 183 -18.80 -20.30 -17.67
CA TYR A 183 -18.83 -21.46 -18.55
C TYR A 183 -17.81 -22.50 -18.13
N GLN A 184 -18.26 -23.71 -17.88
CA GLN A 184 -17.48 -24.90 -17.53
C GLN A 184 -17.26 -25.79 -18.73
#